data_e751c5b031f6deb9e902ceed5b8a4373
#
_entry.id   e751c5b031f6deb9e902ceed5b8a4373
#
_cell.length_a   1.000
_cell.length_b   1.000
_cell.length_c   1.000
_cell.angle_alpha   90.00
_cell.angle_beta   90.00
_cell.angle_gamma   90.00
#
_symmetry.space_group_name_H-M   'P 1'
#
loop_
_entity.id
_entity.type
_entity.pdbx_description
1 polymer ?
#
loop_
_entity_poly.entity_id
_entity_poly.type
_entity_poly.pdbx_seq_one_letter_code
_entity_poly.pdbx_strand_id
1 'polypeptide(L)'
;QIQTAFLANPGLNGLIIGVLAIGALLVFTHVLRLRPEVRWVNSLRATGDAEKVGRDPVLLAPMRALIGRRQEMALSTSSLRSILDSIATRLDESRDTSRYLIGLLVFLGLLGTFWGLLGTIGSINQVIQSLDPGTGGTEDVLSTLKSGLSAPLDGMGTAFSSSLFGLAGSLVLGFLDLQAGRAQNRFYTELENWLSTMTDLDSGMSMPAEGAGA
;
A
#
# COMPACT_ATOMS: atom_id res chain seq x y z
N GLN A 1 -18.12 17.29 13.82
CA GLN A 1 -16.70 17.30 14.21
C GLN A 1 -15.78 16.96 13.02
N ILE A 2 -16.02 15.88 12.25
CA ILE A 2 -15.19 15.52 11.08
C ILE A 2 -15.28 16.61 9.99
N GLN A 3 -16.47 17.15 9.73
CA GLN A 3 -16.65 18.24 8.77
C GLN A 3 -15.91 19.51 9.20
N THR A 4 -15.95 19.85 10.49
CA THR A 4 -15.25 21.01 11.03
C THR A 4 -13.73 20.83 10.90
N ALA A 5 -13.22 19.65 11.20
CA ALA A 5 -11.81 19.32 11.03
C ALA A 5 -11.37 19.36 9.54
N PHE A 6 -12.22 18.89 8.61
CA PHE A 6 -11.92 18.98 7.18
C PHE A 6 -11.85 20.42 6.70
N LEU A 7 -12.82 21.26 7.14
CA LEU A 7 -12.92 22.67 6.74
C LEU A 7 -11.80 23.56 7.32
N ALA A 8 -11.07 23.11 8.33
CA ALA A 8 -9.94 23.84 8.89
C ALA A 8 -8.82 24.05 7.86
N ASN A 9 -8.57 23.08 6.98
CA ASN A 9 -7.68 23.22 5.82
C ASN A 9 -8.13 22.31 4.68
N PRO A 10 -9.13 22.73 3.88
CA PRO A 10 -9.74 21.86 2.87
C PRO A 10 -8.76 21.44 1.77
N GLY A 11 -7.76 22.26 1.43
CA GLY A 11 -6.76 21.95 0.42
C GLY A 11 -5.86 20.78 0.85
N LEU A 12 -5.24 20.88 2.02
CA LEU A 12 -4.33 19.85 2.53
C LEU A 12 -5.08 18.58 2.95
N ASN A 13 -6.21 18.72 3.64
CA ASN A 13 -7.01 17.59 4.06
C ASN A 13 -7.62 16.87 2.84
N GLY A 14 -8.01 17.59 1.80
CA GLY A 14 -8.43 17.02 0.52
C GLY A 14 -7.32 16.26 -0.18
N LEU A 15 -6.08 16.78 -0.16
CA LEU A 15 -4.91 16.07 -0.68
C LEU A 15 -4.63 14.77 0.08
N ILE A 16 -4.68 14.80 1.43
CA ILE A 16 -4.50 13.62 2.27
C ILE A 16 -5.54 12.54 1.93
N ILE A 17 -6.81 12.92 1.83
CA ILE A 17 -7.89 11.99 1.45
C ILE A 17 -7.71 11.47 0.03
N GLY A 18 -7.27 12.32 -0.90
CA GLY A 18 -6.96 11.93 -2.27
C GLY A 18 -5.84 10.88 -2.34
N VAL A 19 -4.74 11.11 -1.63
CA VAL A 19 -3.62 10.15 -1.53
C VAL A 19 -4.08 8.83 -0.89
N LEU A 20 -4.90 8.88 0.16
CA LEU A 20 -5.47 7.70 0.79
C LEU A 20 -6.36 6.92 -0.18
N ALA A 21 -7.23 7.60 -0.93
CA ALA A 21 -8.11 6.97 -1.91
C ALA A 21 -7.32 6.30 -3.04
N ILE A 22 -6.29 6.98 -3.57
CA ILE A 22 -5.40 6.42 -4.59
C ILE A 22 -4.65 5.21 -4.02
N GLY A 23 -4.09 5.30 -2.82
CA GLY A 23 -3.40 4.19 -2.16
C GLY A 23 -4.30 2.98 -1.95
N ALA A 24 -5.52 3.19 -1.44
CA ALA A 24 -6.50 2.13 -1.25
C ALA A 24 -6.89 1.47 -2.59
N LEU A 25 -7.11 2.27 -3.64
CA LEU A 25 -7.42 1.77 -4.98
C LEU A 25 -6.27 0.93 -5.54
N LEU A 26 -5.01 1.37 -5.38
CA LEU A 26 -3.83 0.62 -5.81
C LEU A 26 -3.72 -0.72 -5.07
N VAL A 27 -3.82 -0.73 -3.76
CA VAL A 27 -3.79 -1.96 -2.95
C VAL A 27 -4.91 -2.92 -3.38
N PHE A 28 -6.11 -2.41 -3.60
CA PHE A 28 -7.24 -3.21 -4.04
C PHE A 28 -7.03 -3.80 -5.45
N THR A 29 -6.50 -3.00 -6.38
CA THR A 29 -6.18 -3.48 -7.74
C THR A 29 -5.08 -4.54 -7.74
N HIS A 30 -4.08 -4.46 -6.84
CA HIS A 30 -3.06 -5.49 -6.70
C HIS A 30 -3.66 -6.83 -6.26
N VAL A 31 -4.57 -6.83 -5.30
CA VAL A 31 -5.28 -8.05 -4.87
C VAL A 31 -6.19 -8.58 -5.98
N LEU A 32 -6.90 -7.70 -6.69
CA LEU A 32 -7.77 -8.11 -7.80
C LEU A 32 -6.99 -8.74 -8.96
N ARG A 33 -5.80 -8.23 -9.26
CA ARG A 33 -4.92 -8.80 -10.29
C ARG A 33 -4.45 -10.22 -9.97
N LEU A 34 -4.45 -10.62 -8.70
CA LEU A 34 -4.12 -11.98 -8.30
C LEU A 34 -5.23 -13.00 -8.67
N ARG A 35 -6.50 -12.55 -8.73
CA ARG A 35 -7.63 -13.44 -9.02
C ARG A 35 -7.54 -14.20 -10.35
N PRO A 36 -7.18 -13.58 -11.48
CA PRO A 36 -6.99 -14.31 -12.74
C PRO A 36 -5.84 -15.30 -12.67
N GLU A 37 -4.75 -14.97 -11.97
CA GLU A 37 -3.58 -15.85 -11.79
C GLU A 37 -3.96 -17.12 -11.01
N VAL A 38 -4.67 -16.95 -9.88
CA VAL A 38 -5.19 -18.06 -9.08
C VAL A 38 -6.12 -18.96 -9.90
N ARG A 39 -7.01 -18.36 -10.70
CA ARG A 39 -7.91 -19.13 -11.56
C ARG A 39 -7.13 -19.92 -12.62
N TRP A 40 -6.13 -19.32 -13.22
CA TRP A 40 -5.28 -19.97 -14.20
C TRP A 40 -4.57 -21.20 -13.60
N VAL A 41 -3.93 -21.04 -12.43
CA VAL A 41 -3.28 -22.16 -11.71
C VAL A 41 -4.28 -23.27 -11.39
N ASN A 42 -5.46 -22.93 -10.88
CA ASN A 42 -6.49 -23.92 -10.55
C ASN A 42 -7.01 -24.65 -11.81
N SER A 43 -7.18 -23.95 -12.92
CA SER A 43 -7.58 -24.56 -14.19
C SER A 43 -6.48 -25.49 -14.73
N LEU A 44 -5.22 -25.06 -14.62
CA LEU A 44 -4.07 -25.87 -15.02
C LEU A 44 -3.97 -27.17 -14.18
N ARG A 45 -4.23 -27.08 -12.87
CA ARG A 45 -4.29 -28.24 -11.97
C ARG A 45 -5.39 -29.22 -12.37
N ALA A 46 -6.53 -28.72 -12.84
CA ALA A 46 -7.69 -29.55 -13.20
C ALA A 46 -7.56 -30.19 -14.58
N THR A 47 -6.99 -29.49 -15.56
CA THR A 47 -6.95 -29.94 -16.97
C THR A 47 -5.62 -30.56 -17.38
N GLY A 48 -4.53 -30.24 -16.67
CA GLY A 48 -3.16 -30.66 -17.02
C GLY A 48 -2.61 -30.02 -18.30
N ASP A 49 -3.38 -29.15 -18.96
CA ASP A 49 -3.06 -28.60 -20.27
C ASP A 49 -3.13 -27.07 -20.26
N ALA A 50 -1.98 -26.42 -20.44
CA ALA A 50 -1.85 -24.97 -20.38
C ALA A 50 -2.53 -24.26 -21.56
N GLU A 51 -2.73 -24.95 -22.70
CA GLU A 51 -3.37 -24.36 -23.88
C GLU A 51 -4.90 -24.27 -23.77
N LYS A 52 -5.49 -25.13 -22.96
CA LYS A 52 -6.96 -25.14 -22.72
C LYS A 52 -7.42 -24.15 -21.66
N VAL A 53 -6.50 -23.47 -21.00
CA VAL A 53 -6.82 -22.48 -19.94
C VAL A 53 -7.05 -21.11 -20.54
N GLY A 54 -8.26 -20.62 -20.47
CA GLY A 54 -8.86 -19.58 -21.31
C GLY A 54 -8.35 -18.14 -21.17
N ARG A 55 -7.53 -17.70 -20.25
CA ARG A 55 -6.99 -16.33 -20.18
C ARG A 55 -5.53 -16.34 -19.80
N ASP A 56 -4.72 -15.65 -20.60
CA ASP A 56 -3.29 -15.59 -20.38
C ASP A 56 -2.95 -14.94 -19.04
N PRO A 57 -2.15 -15.62 -18.19
CA PRO A 57 -1.66 -15.02 -16.97
C PRO A 57 -0.62 -13.94 -17.29
N VAL A 58 -0.64 -12.84 -16.54
CA VAL A 58 0.32 -11.74 -16.71
C VAL A 58 1.55 -11.95 -15.80
N LEU A 59 1.29 -12.28 -14.53
CA LEU A 59 2.33 -12.53 -13.53
C LEU A 59 3.04 -13.87 -13.81
N LEU A 60 2.27 -14.91 -14.17
CA LEU A 60 2.74 -16.26 -14.45
C LEU A 60 3.08 -16.50 -15.94
N ALA A 61 3.18 -15.45 -16.75
CA ALA A 61 3.55 -15.57 -18.18
C ALA A 61 4.88 -16.34 -18.39
N PRO A 62 5.96 -16.15 -17.60
CA PRO A 62 7.18 -16.94 -17.73
C PRO A 62 6.96 -18.42 -17.48
N MET A 63 6.10 -18.76 -16.50
CA MET A 63 5.73 -20.13 -16.19
C MET A 63 4.93 -20.78 -17.31
N ARG A 64 3.98 -20.07 -17.91
CA ARG A 64 3.23 -20.57 -19.07
C ARG A 64 4.14 -20.90 -20.25
N ALA A 65 5.12 -20.04 -20.54
CA ALA A 65 6.08 -20.26 -21.61
C ALA A 65 6.93 -21.53 -21.41
N LEU A 66 7.23 -21.89 -20.17
CA LEU A 66 7.97 -23.12 -19.85
C LEU A 66 7.10 -24.36 -19.91
N ILE A 67 5.88 -24.29 -19.39
CA ILE A 67 4.95 -25.44 -19.41
C ILE A 67 4.53 -25.77 -20.86
N GLY A 68 4.38 -24.76 -21.73
CA GLY A 68 4.10 -24.97 -23.16
C GLY A 68 5.23 -25.67 -23.91
N ARG A 69 6.47 -25.59 -23.40
CA ARG A 69 7.65 -26.31 -23.95
C ARG A 69 7.86 -27.69 -23.34
N ARG A 70 6.93 -28.16 -22.50
CA ARG A 70 7.04 -29.42 -21.74
C ARG A 70 7.13 -30.70 -22.60
N GLN A 71 6.93 -30.60 -23.92
CA GLN A 71 7.12 -31.75 -24.83
C GLN A 71 8.58 -32.11 -25.08
N GLU A 72 9.57 -31.26 -24.68
CA GLU A 72 10.96 -31.49 -25.05
C GLU A 72 11.99 -31.44 -23.93
N MET A 73 11.67 -30.95 -22.71
CA MET A 73 12.68 -30.86 -21.64
C MET A 73 12.05 -30.97 -20.24
N ALA A 74 12.57 -31.91 -19.43
CA ALA A 74 12.31 -31.95 -17.97
C ALA A 74 12.61 -30.59 -17.34
N LEU A 75 11.64 -30.02 -16.63
CA LEU A 75 11.82 -28.74 -15.92
C LEU A 75 12.95 -28.91 -14.90
N SER A 76 14.10 -28.30 -15.18
CA SER A 76 15.20 -28.27 -14.21
C SER A 76 14.73 -27.52 -12.96
N THR A 77 15.04 -28.06 -11.77
CA THR A 77 14.81 -27.41 -10.46
C THR A 77 15.38 -26.01 -10.41
N SER A 78 16.48 -25.73 -11.11
CA SER A 78 17.10 -24.42 -11.21
C SER A 78 16.25 -23.42 -12.00
N SER A 79 15.65 -23.85 -13.12
CA SER A 79 14.75 -23.00 -13.93
C SER A 79 13.49 -22.65 -13.18
N LEU A 80 12.94 -23.61 -12.42
CA LEU A 80 11.75 -23.41 -11.61
C LEU A 80 12.02 -22.40 -10.47
N ARG A 81 13.15 -22.53 -9.81
CA ARG A 81 13.57 -21.60 -8.75
C ARG A 81 13.76 -20.18 -9.30
N SER A 82 14.39 -20.03 -10.45
CA SER A 82 14.56 -18.72 -11.09
C SER A 82 13.23 -18.04 -11.43
N ILE A 83 12.19 -18.80 -11.81
CA ILE A 83 10.86 -18.26 -12.06
C ILE A 83 10.18 -17.85 -10.77
N LEU A 84 10.24 -18.68 -9.73
CA LEU A 84 9.69 -18.34 -8.42
C LEU A 84 10.32 -17.06 -7.87
N ASP A 85 11.64 -16.91 -7.98
CA ASP A 85 12.35 -15.69 -7.59
C ASP A 85 11.90 -14.46 -8.40
N SER A 86 11.69 -14.61 -9.70
CA SER A 86 11.15 -13.55 -10.56
C SER A 86 9.73 -13.14 -10.15
N ILE A 87 8.88 -14.10 -9.79
CA ILE A 87 7.51 -13.83 -9.31
C ILE A 87 7.56 -13.13 -7.94
N ALA A 88 8.40 -13.59 -7.02
CA ALA A 88 8.58 -12.97 -5.72
C ALA A 88 9.00 -11.50 -5.85
N THR A 89 10.01 -11.23 -6.69
CA THR A 89 10.50 -9.87 -6.96
C THR A 89 9.39 -8.95 -7.49
N ARG A 90 8.57 -9.41 -8.45
CA ARG A 90 7.44 -8.64 -8.99
C ARG A 90 6.34 -8.38 -7.96
N LEU A 91 6.09 -9.32 -7.05
CA LEU A 91 5.15 -9.14 -5.96
C LEU A 91 5.65 -8.09 -4.96
N ASP A 92 6.93 -8.12 -4.61
CA ASP A 92 7.52 -7.14 -3.70
C ASP A 92 7.58 -5.73 -4.32
N GLU A 93 7.97 -5.60 -5.58
CA GLU A 93 7.97 -4.32 -6.31
C GLU A 93 6.60 -3.65 -6.30
N SER A 94 5.53 -4.45 -6.42
CA SER A 94 4.16 -3.92 -6.35
C SER A 94 3.80 -3.29 -4.99
N ARG A 95 4.48 -3.68 -3.91
CA ARG A 95 4.24 -3.19 -2.54
C ARG A 95 5.01 -1.91 -2.21
N ASP A 96 6.10 -1.64 -2.91
CA ASP A 96 6.94 -0.46 -2.63
C ASP A 96 6.16 0.85 -2.83
N THR A 97 5.31 0.91 -3.85
CA THR A 97 4.41 2.06 -4.07
C THR A 97 3.45 2.28 -2.91
N SER A 98 2.86 1.20 -2.36
CA SER A 98 1.94 1.30 -1.21
C SER A 98 2.67 1.81 0.03
N ARG A 99 3.88 1.30 0.31
CA ARG A 99 4.72 1.74 1.43
C ARG A 99 5.11 3.20 1.30
N TYR A 100 5.45 3.65 0.09
CA TYR A 100 5.73 5.06 -0.18
C TYR A 100 4.51 5.95 0.14
N LEU A 101 3.30 5.56 -0.29
CA LEU A 101 2.07 6.31 -0.02
C LEU A 101 1.73 6.36 1.46
N ILE A 102 1.98 5.29 2.22
CA ILE A 102 1.83 5.28 3.68
C ILE A 102 2.76 6.32 4.32
N GLY A 103 4.02 6.35 3.92
CA GLY A 103 4.98 7.35 4.37
C GLY A 103 4.59 8.77 3.97
N LEU A 104 4.08 8.95 2.76
CA LEU A 104 3.60 10.23 2.26
C LEU A 104 2.41 10.76 3.07
N LEU A 105 1.47 9.90 3.48
CA LEU A 105 0.35 10.30 4.34
C LEU A 105 0.82 10.80 5.70
N VAL A 106 1.81 10.14 6.31
CA VAL A 106 2.42 10.62 7.56
C VAL A 106 3.09 11.96 7.35
N PHE A 107 3.87 12.11 6.27
CA PHE A 107 4.56 13.35 5.94
C PHE A 107 3.57 14.50 5.71
N LEU A 108 2.48 14.29 4.97
CA LEU A 108 1.44 15.30 4.75
C LEU A 108 0.75 15.70 6.06
N GLY A 109 0.52 14.75 6.96
CA GLY A 109 0.00 15.03 8.31
C GLY A 109 0.95 15.94 9.10
N LEU A 110 2.24 15.63 9.09
CA LEU A 110 3.28 16.46 9.73
C LEU A 110 3.40 17.83 9.08
N LEU A 111 3.35 17.91 7.75
CA LEU A 111 3.34 19.17 7.00
C LEU A 111 2.16 20.05 7.41
N GLY A 112 1.00 19.44 7.67
CA GLY A 112 -0.18 20.15 8.17
C GLY A 112 0.03 20.76 9.56
N THR A 113 0.71 20.04 10.47
CA THR A 113 1.05 20.62 11.78
C THR A 113 1.98 21.82 11.64
N PHE A 114 2.99 21.72 10.80
CA PHE A 114 3.91 22.81 10.53
C PHE A 114 3.19 24.03 9.97
N TRP A 115 2.31 23.84 8.99
CA TRP A 115 1.52 24.92 8.38
C TRP A 115 0.60 25.60 9.39
N GLY A 116 -0.10 24.82 10.21
CA GLY A 116 -0.99 25.36 11.26
C GLY A 116 -0.22 26.14 12.32
N LEU A 117 0.95 25.66 12.75
CA LEU A 117 1.81 26.36 13.71
C LEU A 117 2.37 27.66 13.16
N LEU A 118 2.76 27.72 11.89
CA LEU A 118 3.19 28.98 11.25
C LEU A 118 2.07 30.02 11.26
N GLY A 119 0.83 29.60 10.97
CA GLY A 119 -0.34 30.48 11.08
C GLY A 119 -0.57 30.99 12.49
N THR A 120 -0.41 30.12 13.50
CA THR A 120 -0.50 30.47 14.91
C THR A 120 0.51 31.52 15.33
N ILE A 121 1.78 31.37 14.96
CA ILE A 121 2.85 32.31 15.27
C ILE A 121 2.58 33.68 14.62
N GLY A 122 2.13 33.69 13.36
CA GLY A 122 1.75 34.91 12.65
C GLY A 122 0.62 35.66 13.36
N SER A 123 -0.41 34.93 13.80
CA SER A 123 -1.56 35.50 14.50
C SER A 123 -1.18 36.08 15.87
N ILE A 124 -0.32 35.39 16.64
CA ILE A 124 0.18 35.89 17.94
C ILE A 124 0.96 37.19 17.73
N ASN A 125 1.80 37.28 16.72
CA ASN A 125 2.56 38.50 16.42
C ASN A 125 1.63 39.68 16.11
N GLN A 126 0.55 39.47 15.36
CA GLN A 126 -0.48 40.49 15.11
C GLN A 126 -1.17 40.95 16.40
N VAL A 127 -1.51 40.02 17.30
CA VAL A 127 -2.12 40.38 18.60
C VAL A 127 -1.17 41.25 19.43
N ILE A 128 0.10 40.88 19.51
CA ILE A 128 1.09 41.65 20.28
C ILE A 128 1.24 43.08 19.70
N GLN A 129 1.24 43.21 18.37
CA GLN A 129 1.33 44.51 17.73
C GLN A 129 0.07 45.38 17.88
N SER A 130 -1.10 44.76 18.06
CA SER A 130 -2.38 45.46 18.28
C SER A 130 -2.58 45.96 19.73
N LEU A 131 -1.76 45.44 20.65
CA LEU A 131 -1.78 45.88 22.05
C LEU A 131 -0.97 47.19 22.17
N ASP A 132 -1.65 48.34 22.06
CA ASP A 132 -1.05 49.69 22.35
C ASP A 132 -1.22 50.00 23.85
N PRO A 133 -0.10 50.13 24.61
CA PRO A 133 -0.15 50.38 26.03
C PRO A 133 -0.65 51.80 26.43
N GLY A 134 -0.94 52.65 25.46
CA GLY A 134 -1.16 54.09 25.73
C GLY A 134 -2.59 54.59 25.70
N THR A 135 -3.57 53.88 25.20
CA THR A 135 -4.88 54.47 24.84
C THR A 135 -6.12 53.70 25.28
N GLY A 136 -6.02 52.52 25.91
CA GLY A 136 -7.17 51.70 26.22
C GLY A 136 -7.36 51.43 27.72
N GLY A 137 -8.63 51.48 28.20
CA GLY A 137 -8.99 50.96 29.52
C GLY A 137 -8.76 49.45 29.60
N THR A 138 -8.69 48.92 30.80
CA THR A 138 -8.46 47.46 31.05
C THR A 138 -9.45 46.57 30.31
N GLU A 139 -10.69 47.03 30.10
CA GLU A 139 -11.72 46.31 29.37
C GLU A 139 -11.46 46.21 27.87
N ASP A 140 -10.91 47.26 27.25
CA ASP A 140 -10.57 47.26 25.84
C ASP A 140 -9.38 46.35 25.56
N VAL A 141 -8.38 46.33 26.41
CA VAL A 141 -7.23 45.43 26.36
C VAL A 141 -7.70 43.96 26.47
N LEU A 142 -8.64 43.67 27.42
CA LEU A 142 -9.15 42.33 27.61
C LEU A 142 -9.98 41.85 26.43
N SER A 143 -10.77 42.73 25.82
CA SER A 143 -11.59 42.38 24.64
C SER A 143 -10.70 42.12 23.41
N THR A 144 -9.66 42.94 23.22
CA THR A 144 -8.65 42.78 22.16
C THR A 144 -7.86 41.47 22.32
N LEU A 145 -7.47 41.12 23.55
CA LEU A 145 -6.81 39.84 23.85
C LEU A 145 -7.75 38.66 23.59
N LYS A 146 -9.00 38.73 24.00
CA LYS A 146 -9.98 37.66 23.79
C LYS A 146 -10.27 37.43 22.30
N SER A 147 -10.42 38.46 21.51
CA SER A 147 -10.66 38.37 20.08
C SER A 147 -9.37 37.95 19.33
N GLY A 148 -8.21 38.42 19.78
CA GLY A 148 -6.92 38.09 19.18
C GLY A 148 -6.45 36.66 19.42
N LEU A 149 -6.91 36.01 20.48
CA LEU A 149 -6.57 34.61 20.78
C LEU A 149 -7.37 33.59 19.95
N SER A 150 -8.46 33.99 19.30
CA SER A 150 -9.26 33.05 18.48
C SER A 150 -8.47 32.53 17.28
N ALA A 151 -7.74 33.38 16.57
CA ALA A 151 -6.96 33.01 15.38
C ALA A 151 -5.81 32.02 15.70
N PRO A 152 -5.00 32.19 16.78
CA PRO A 152 -4.05 31.17 17.23
C PRO A 152 -4.69 29.83 17.56
N LEU A 153 -5.86 29.82 18.19
CA LEU A 153 -6.61 28.60 18.52
C LEU A 153 -7.10 27.87 17.26
N ASP A 154 -7.57 28.61 16.27
CA ASP A 154 -7.97 28.07 14.97
C ASP A 154 -6.77 27.45 14.21
N GLY A 155 -5.61 28.11 14.26
CA GLY A 155 -4.36 27.59 13.70
C GLY A 155 -3.92 26.27 14.32
N MET A 156 -4.05 26.13 15.65
CA MET A 156 -3.82 24.84 16.34
C MET A 156 -4.84 23.80 15.92
N GLY A 157 -6.11 24.15 15.79
CA GLY A 157 -7.16 23.25 15.31
C GLY A 157 -6.85 22.71 13.91
N THR A 158 -6.33 23.55 13.02
CA THR A 158 -5.86 23.16 11.68
C THR A 158 -4.70 22.18 11.76
N ALA A 159 -3.69 22.45 12.60
CA ALA A 159 -2.55 21.58 12.79
C ALA A 159 -2.97 20.18 13.27
N PHE A 160 -3.81 20.12 14.28
CA PHE A 160 -4.30 18.86 14.83
C PHE A 160 -5.14 18.06 13.83
N SER A 161 -6.03 18.73 13.10
CA SER A 161 -6.91 18.05 12.16
C SER A 161 -6.14 17.38 11.03
N SER A 162 -5.20 18.08 10.41
CA SER A 162 -4.38 17.54 9.32
C SER A 162 -3.50 16.38 9.78
N SER A 163 -2.92 16.47 10.99
CA SER A 163 -2.16 15.37 11.58
C SER A 163 -3.02 14.13 11.81
N LEU A 164 -4.22 14.33 12.34
CA LEU A 164 -5.15 13.24 12.59
C LEU A 164 -5.54 12.53 11.29
N PHE A 165 -5.86 13.27 10.22
CA PHE A 165 -6.18 12.70 8.92
C PHE A 165 -4.98 11.96 8.30
N GLY A 166 -3.78 12.52 8.39
CA GLY A 166 -2.56 11.90 7.88
C GLY A 166 -2.23 10.58 8.59
N LEU A 167 -2.24 10.59 9.93
CA LEU A 167 -1.96 9.41 10.76
C LEU A 167 -3.05 8.35 10.63
N ALA A 168 -4.32 8.73 10.69
CA ALA A 168 -5.43 7.79 10.51
C ALA A 168 -5.41 7.18 9.10
N GLY A 169 -5.15 8.00 8.07
CA GLY A 169 -5.01 7.54 6.69
C GLY A 169 -3.87 6.55 6.51
N SER A 170 -2.70 6.84 7.09
CA SER A 170 -1.54 5.95 7.03
C SER A 170 -1.80 4.60 7.73
N LEU A 171 -2.49 4.61 8.86
CA LEU A 171 -2.88 3.40 9.58
C LEU A 171 -3.84 2.54 8.76
N VAL A 172 -4.87 3.15 8.16
CA VAL A 172 -5.84 2.43 7.33
C VAL A 172 -5.15 1.84 6.10
N LEU A 173 -4.34 2.64 5.39
CA LEU A 173 -3.63 2.16 4.20
C LEU A 173 -2.61 1.09 4.55
N GLY A 174 -1.89 1.22 5.67
CA GLY A 174 -0.95 0.22 6.17
C GLY A 174 -1.63 -1.11 6.51
N PHE A 175 -2.82 -1.05 7.11
CA PHE A 175 -3.62 -2.26 7.37
C PHE A 175 -4.06 -2.93 6.06
N LEU A 176 -4.52 -2.17 5.06
CA LEU A 176 -4.89 -2.70 3.75
C LEU A 176 -3.68 -3.33 3.03
N ASP A 177 -2.52 -2.67 3.06
CA ASP A 177 -1.28 -3.21 2.49
C ASP A 177 -0.85 -4.51 3.17
N LEU A 178 -0.96 -4.59 4.50
CA LEU A 178 -0.68 -5.82 5.25
C LEU A 178 -1.60 -6.97 4.82
N GLN A 179 -2.89 -6.73 4.63
CA GLN A 179 -3.83 -7.75 4.18
C GLN A 179 -3.56 -8.18 2.74
N ALA A 180 -3.22 -7.24 1.86
CA ALA A 180 -2.81 -7.54 0.48
C ALA A 180 -1.54 -8.39 0.45
N GLY A 181 -0.54 -8.05 1.27
CA GLY A 181 0.70 -8.80 1.40
C GLY A 181 0.47 -10.24 1.89
N ARG A 182 -0.44 -10.44 2.84
CA ARG A 182 -0.83 -11.81 3.27
C ARG A 182 -1.44 -12.62 2.13
N ALA A 183 -2.31 -12.01 1.32
CA ALA A 183 -2.91 -12.68 0.17
C ALA A 183 -1.86 -13.05 -0.89
N GLN A 184 -0.90 -12.16 -1.16
CA GLN A 184 0.22 -12.39 -2.08
C GLN A 184 1.15 -13.52 -1.58
N ASN A 185 1.54 -13.47 -0.30
CA ASN A 185 2.41 -14.49 0.29
C ASN A 185 1.75 -15.86 0.30
N ARG A 186 0.45 -15.93 0.61
CA ARG A 186 -0.31 -17.19 0.54
C ARG A 186 -0.33 -17.74 -0.88
N PHE A 187 -0.59 -16.91 -1.87
CA PHE A 187 -0.55 -17.30 -3.29
C PHE A 187 0.83 -17.85 -3.68
N TYR A 188 1.91 -17.16 -3.29
CA TYR A 188 3.28 -17.58 -3.56
C TYR A 188 3.58 -18.94 -2.95
N THR A 189 3.27 -19.14 -1.67
CA THR A 189 3.51 -20.41 -0.96
C THR A 189 2.70 -21.58 -1.56
N GLU A 190 1.44 -21.33 -1.93
CA GLU A 190 0.61 -22.34 -2.58
C GLU A 190 1.15 -22.71 -3.98
N LEU A 191 1.69 -21.74 -4.70
CA LEU A 191 2.33 -21.96 -6.00
C LEU A 191 3.64 -22.74 -5.87
N GLU A 192 4.50 -22.37 -4.92
CA GLU A 192 5.76 -23.05 -4.62
C GLU A 192 5.53 -24.52 -4.23
N ASN A 193 4.61 -24.78 -3.31
CA ASN A 193 4.25 -26.12 -2.88
C ASN A 193 3.73 -26.98 -4.05
N TRP A 194 2.91 -26.40 -4.91
CA TRP A 194 2.41 -27.12 -6.06
C TRP A 194 3.52 -27.45 -7.08
N LEU A 195 4.41 -26.53 -7.32
CA LEU A 195 5.52 -26.73 -8.24
C LEU A 195 6.55 -27.75 -7.70
N SER A 196 6.79 -27.77 -6.39
CA SER A 196 7.68 -28.76 -5.78
C SER A 196 7.13 -30.21 -5.93
N THR A 197 5.82 -30.40 -5.77
CA THR A 197 5.21 -31.71 -5.99
C THR A 197 5.34 -32.21 -7.44
N MET A 198 5.35 -31.29 -8.41
CA MET A 198 5.56 -31.62 -9.82
C MET A 198 6.99 -32.09 -10.13
N THR A 199 8.00 -31.47 -9.48
CA THR A 199 9.40 -31.85 -9.64
C THR A 199 9.76 -33.16 -8.94
N ASP A 200 9.16 -33.45 -7.79
CA ASP A 200 9.38 -34.70 -7.06
C ASP A 200 8.78 -35.90 -7.81
N LEU A 201 7.64 -35.75 -8.44
CA LEU A 201 7.04 -36.77 -9.28
C LEU A 201 7.88 -37.11 -10.53
N ASP A 202 8.53 -36.10 -11.13
CA ASP A 202 9.37 -36.27 -12.32
C ASP A 202 10.71 -36.95 -11.95
N SER A 203 11.28 -36.63 -10.80
CA SER A 203 12.49 -37.28 -10.28
C SER A 203 12.26 -38.73 -9.85
N GLY A 204 11.06 -39.07 -9.36
CA GLY A 204 10.69 -40.42 -8.98
C GLY A 204 10.45 -41.36 -10.18
N MET A 205 10.04 -40.84 -11.33
CA MET A 205 9.85 -41.61 -12.57
C MET A 205 11.14 -41.82 -13.38
N SER A 206 12.19 -41.08 -13.10
CA SER A 206 13.48 -41.18 -13.79
C SER A 206 14.47 -42.15 -13.13
N MET A 207 14.11 -42.89 -12.07
CA MET A 207 14.94 -43.96 -11.57
C MET A 207 14.83 -45.19 -12.50
N PRO A 208 15.88 -45.61 -13.19
CA PRO A 208 15.88 -46.83 -13.95
C PRO A 208 15.64 -48.00 -12.97
N ALA A 209 14.79 -48.93 -13.35
CA ALA A 209 14.67 -50.22 -12.67
C ALA A 209 15.96 -51.04 -12.91
N GLU A 210 17.02 -50.71 -12.21
CA GLU A 210 18.29 -51.44 -12.23
C GLU A 210 18.27 -52.44 -11.09
N GLY A 211 18.02 -53.70 -11.42
CA GLY A 211 18.16 -54.76 -10.45
C GLY A 211 17.16 -55.94 -10.53
N ALA A 212 16.84 -56.41 -11.74
CA ALA A 212 16.26 -57.75 -11.87
C ALA A 212 17.03 -58.53 -12.94
N GLY A 213 18.19 -59.08 -12.56
CA GLY A 213 18.97 -59.92 -13.45
C GLY A 213 20.24 -60.46 -12.77
N ALA A 214 20.05 -61.51 -11.95
CA ALA A 214 21.07 -62.54 -11.74
C ALA A 214 20.41 -63.71 -10.99
#